data_414d2dfc41264e597fa1fa6146cd5b47
#
_entry.id   414d2dfc41264e597fa1fa6146cd5b47
#
_cell.length_a   1.000
_cell.length_b   1.000
_cell.length_c   1.000
_cell.angle_alpha   90.00
_cell.angle_beta   90.00
_cell.angle_gamma   90.00
#
_symmetry.space_group_name_H-M   'P 1'
#
loop_
_entity.id
_entity.type
_entity.pdbx_description
1 polymer ?
#
loop_
_entity_poly.entity_id
_entity_poly.type
_entity_poly.pdbx_seq_one_letter_code
_entity_poly.pdbx_strand_id
1 'polypeptide(L)'
;MNDVVVEKPLTEITISGGGPAGMMAALALSAKGYRTALLGPETDKNDRRTTALMMPAIRFLEEIGVWSDIAPEAAPLASMRIVDATQRLIRSPAVTFRAGEIDEIAFGYNIPNATLNQKLAEAVENNPAIKRVTQPAIEYRNNGDHVTITLADGDTLHTRLVVAADGRNSAAREAAGIRTRRWSYPQTAVVLSFAHEVEHENISTEFHTEEGPFTQVPLKGKRSSLVWVVNPSRAEMLLALDDATLAQRIEDMMQSMLGKVTIDIRPQAWPLSGMVPVSFASKRTILIGEAAHVFPPIGAQGLNLGTRDVETLIKAIASDPSDPGSDRVIRTYDRGRRPDILARTGSVDALNRSLLSPMLPAQIARGVGLEMLRSFAPLRAFFMREGLRPGSGFSQLLPKLPKLPDRMNSATR
;
A
#
# COMPACT_ATOMS: atom_id res chain seq x y z
N MET A 1 24.73 39.44 28.03
CA MET A 1 23.78 39.36 26.93
C MET A 1 22.95 38.12 27.17
N ASN A 2 21.71 38.32 27.61
CA ASN A 2 20.79 37.20 27.77
C ASN A 2 20.29 36.82 26.36
N ASP A 3 20.73 35.71 25.85
CA ASP A 3 20.12 35.12 24.66
C ASP A 3 18.65 34.85 24.98
N VAL A 4 17.76 35.65 24.40
CA VAL A 4 16.34 35.40 24.41
C VAL A 4 16.16 34.12 23.59
N VAL A 5 15.99 32.96 24.25
CA VAL A 5 15.59 31.74 23.63
C VAL A 5 14.19 31.99 23.06
N VAL A 6 14.11 32.29 21.78
CA VAL A 6 12.83 32.34 21.05
C VAL A 6 12.36 30.94 20.98
N GLU A 7 11.41 30.55 21.87
CA GLU A 7 10.74 29.23 21.78
C GLU A 7 10.11 29.12 20.39
N LYS A 8 10.69 28.22 19.56
CA LYS A 8 10.11 27.92 18.24
C LYS A 8 8.71 27.34 18.46
N PRO A 9 7.70 27.76 17.68
CA PRO A 9 6.31 27.34 17.89
C PRO A 9 6.18 25.82 17.81
N LEU A 10 5.54 25.23 18.83
CA LEU A 10 5.28 23.80 18.91
C LEU A 10 4.29 23.40 17.82
N THR A 11 4.70 22.51 16.91
CA THR A 11 3.82 21.88 15.91
C THR A 11 3.05 20.76 16.58
N GLU A 12 1.78 20.59 16.26
CA GLU A 12 0.99 19.50 16.87
C GLU A 12 1.46 18.15 16.36
N ILE A 13 1.60 18.01 15.04
CA ILE A 13 1.98 16.74 14.40
C ILE A 13 3.02 17.02 13.32
N THR A 14 4.13 16.30 13.36
CA THR A 14 5.13 16.32 12.31
C THR A 14 5.18 14.97 11.61
N ILE A 15 4.98 14.97 10.30
CA ILE A 15 5.11 13.79 9.44
C ILE A 15 6.52 13.76 8.87
N SER A 16 7.28 12.73 9.16
CA SER A 16 8.62 12.52 8.64
C SER A 16 8.59 11.57 7.44
N GLY A 17 8.81 12.10 6.26
CA GLY A 17 8.80 11.38 4.99
C GLY A 17 7.81 11.98 3.98
N GLY A 18 8.35 12.58 2.90
CA GLY A 18 7.59 13.23 1.82
C GLY A 18 7.00 12.26 0.79
N GLY A 19 7.04 10.94 1.01
CA GLY A 19 6.44 9.94 0.12
C GLY A 19 4.90 9.92 0.18
N PRO A 20 4.24 9.10 -0.68
CA PRO A 20 2.77 9.11 -0.78
C PRO A 20 2.05 8.84 0.54
N ALA A 21 2.55 7.92 1.38
CA ALA A 21 1.96 7.67 2.70
C ALA A 21 2.03 8.89 3.63
N GLY A 22 3.16 9.62 3.61
CA GLY A 22 3.33 10.83 4.40
C GLY A 22 2.46 11.98 3.90
N MET A 23 2.39 12.19 2.58
CA MET A 23 1.53 13.21 1.98
C MET A 23 0.03 12.95 2.26
N MET A 24 -0.41 11.70 2.13
CA MET A 24 -1.78 11.30 2.49
C MET A 24 -2.07 11.54 3.98
N ALA A 25 -1.11 11.24 4.87
CA ALA A 25 -1.26 11.52 6.29
C ALA A 25 -1.36 13.02 6.59
N ALA A 26 -0.52 13.85 5.95
CA ALA A 26 -0.55 15.30 6.12
C ALA A 26 -1.90 15.88 5.68
N LEU A 27 -2.40 15.51 4.50
CA LEU A 27 -3.70 15.95 3.97
C LEU A 27 -4.85 15.51 4.88
N ALA A 28 -4.86 14.26 5.31
CA ALA A 28 -5.93 13.72 6.14
C ALA A 28 -5.96 14.36 7.54
N LEU A 29 -4.80 14.61 8.15
CA LEU A 29 -4.71 15.25 9.47
C LEU A 29 -5.06 16.74 9.39
N SER A 30 -4.61 17.45 8.35
CA SER A 30 -4.99 18.85 8.14
C SER A 30 -6.49 19.02 7.93
N ALA A 31 -7.14 18.09 7.21
CA ALA A 31 -8.60 18.05 7.04
C ALA A 31 -9.36 17.82 8.37
N LYS A 32 -8.69 17.30 9.41
CA LYS A 32 -9.22 17.17 10.79
C LYS A 32 -8.86 18.37 11.68
N GLY A 33 -8.25 19.41 11.12
CA GLY A 33 -7.94 20.67 11.82
C GLY A 33 -6.59 20.67 12.55
N TYR A 34 -5.75 19.65 12.40
CA TYR A 34 -4.42 19.63 13.01
C TYR A 34 -3.43 20.46 12.21
N ARG A 35 -2.63 21.28 12.90
CA ARG A 35 -1.47 21.96 12.28
C ARG A 35 -0.37 20.94 12.09
N THR A 36 -0.02 20.67 10.82
CA THR A 36 0.94 19.66 10.45
C THR A 36 2.20 20.25 9.82
N ALA A 37 3.35 19.58 10.05
CA ALA A 37 4.56 19.79 9.27
C ALA A 37 4.88 18.49 8.51
N LEU A 38 5.19 18.60 7.21
CA LEU A 38 5.62 17.48 6.37
C LEU A 38 7.10 17.65 6.03
N LEU A 39 7.93 16.75 6.58
CA LEU A 39 9.39 16.76 6.41
C LEU A 39 9.85 15.77 5.35
N GLY A 40 10.93 16.12 4.69
CA GLY A 40 11.67 15.22 3.80
C GLY A 40 11.78 15.77 2.37
N PRO A 41 12.62 15.16 1.52
CA PRO A 41 12.84 15.62 0.16
C PRO A 41 11.55 15.56 -0.67
N GLU A 42 11.55 16.20 -1.80
CA GLU A 42 10.51 16.04 -2.81
C GLU A 42 10.49 14.58 -3.29
N THR A 43 9.30 14.11 -3.68
CA THR A 43 9.15 12.79 -4.29
C THR A 43 9.81 12.74 -5.67
N ASP A 44 10.33 11.57 -6.02
CA ASP A 44 10.86 11.34 -7.35
C ASP A 44 9.74 11.45 -8.41
N LYS A 45 9.84 12.49 -9.23
CA LYS A 45 8.92 12.73 -10.37
C LYS A 45 9.12 11.75 -11.52
N ASN A 46 10.22 10.96 -11.48
CA ASN A 46 10.57 9.96 -12.50
C ASN A 46 10.28 8.52 -12.04
N ASP A 47 9.53 8.33 -10.95
CA ASP A 47 9.11 6.99 -10.53
C ASP A 47 8.18 6.37 -11.57
N ARG A 48 8.75 5.48 -12.40
CA ARG A 48 8.06 4.82 -13.52
C ARG A 48 7.27 3.57 -13.11
N ARG A 49 7.24 3.25 -11.82
CA ARG A 49 6.42 2.16 -11.29
C ARG A 49 4.95 2.56 -11.27
N THR A 50 4.12 1.58 -10.99
CA THR A 50 2.68 1.77 -10.79
C THR A 50 2.24 1.21 -9.46
N THR A 51 1.14 1.73 -8.95
CA THR A 51 0.53 1.26 -7.70
C THR A 51 -0.94 0.94 -7.95
N ALA A 52 -1.33 -0.30 -7.65
CA ALA A 52 -2.73 -0.66 -7.60
C ALA A 52 -3.31 -0.28 -6.24
N LEU A 53 -4.23 0.67 -6.22
CA LEU A 53 -4.99 1.06 -5.04
C LEU A 53 -6.38 0.43 -5.08
N MET A 54 -6.72 -0.32 -4.03
CA MET A 54 -8.02 -0.97 -3.90
C MET A 54 -9.10 0.04 -3.50
N MET A 55 -10.37 -0.28 -3.73
CA MET A 55 -11.50 0.65 -3.50
C MET A 55 -11.50 1.32 -2.12
N PRO A 56 -11.15 0.68 -0.99
CA PRO A 56 -11.03 1.39 0.28
C PRO A 56 -10.00 2.53 0.26
N ALA A 57 -8.85 2.35 -0.42
CA ALA A 57 -7.86 3.41 -0.56
C ALA A 57 -8.31 4.50 -1.54
N ILE A 58 -9.06 4.15 -2.60
CA ILE A 58 -9.67 5.13 -3.50
C ILE A 58 -10.66 6.02 -2.74
N ARG A 59 -11.55 5.43 -1.94
CA ARG A 59 -12.49 6.19 -1.09
C ARG A 59 -11.77 7.11 -0.10
N PHE A 60 -10.63 6.66 0.44
CA PHE A 60 -9.79 7.52 1.26
C PHE A 60 -9.21 8.71 0.47
N LEU A 61 -8.76 8.50 -0.78
CA LEU A 61 -8.31 9.59 -1.66
C LEU A 61 -9.45 10.56 -2.02
N GLU A 62 -10.68 10.07 -2.15
CA GLU A 62 -11.88 10.90 -2.30
C GLU A 62 -12.12 11.76 -1.07
N GLU A 63 -12.04 11.18 0.12
CA GLU A 63 -12.23 11.88 1.40
C GLU A 63 -11.20 13.01 1.62
N ILE A 64 -9.95 12.82 1.17
CA ILE A 64 -8.92 13.87 1.25
C ILE A 64 -8.90 14.80 0.01
N GLY A 65 -9.84 14.62 -0.93
CA GLY A 65 -10.09 15.54 -2.04
C GLY A 65 -9.10 15.47 -3.19
N VAL A 66 -8.30 14.38 -3.35
CA VAL A 66 -7.28 14.28 -4.41
C VAL A 66 -7.65 13.30 -5.53
N TRP A 67 -8.67 12.47 -5.34
CA TRP A 67 -9.01 11.42 -6.29
C TRP A 67 -9.43 11.96 -7.67
N SER A 68 -10.21 13.03 -7.71
CA SER A 68 -10.66 13.65 -8.95
C SER A 68 -9.53 14.03 -9.92
N ASP A 69 -8.38 14.42 -9.39
CA ASP A 69 -7.21 14.84 -10.15
C ASP A 69 -6.34 13.64 -10.60
N ILE A 70 -6.47 12.51 -9.93
CA ILE A 70 -5.75 11.26 -10.21
C ILE A 70 -6.54 10.36 -11.17
N ALA A 71 -7.84 10.28 -11.00
CA ALA A 71 -8.74 9.38 -11.71
C ALA A 71 -8.59 9.38 -13.25
N PRO A 72 -8.35 10.54 -13.94
CA PRO A 72 -8.18 10.57 -15.38
C PRO A 72 -7.01 9.72 -15.90
N GLU A 73 -5.98 9.46 -15.09
CA GLU A 73 -4.80 8.66 -15.48
C GLU A 73 -4.81 7.25 -14.87
N ALA A 74 -5.83 6.92 -14.08
CA ALA A 74 -5.97 5.62 -13.44
C ALA A 74 -6.70 4.62 -14.36
N ALA A 75 -6.27 3.35 -14.32
CA ALA A 75 -6.92 2.26 -15.02
C ALA A 75 -7.70 1.38 -14.05
N PRO A 76 -9.01 1.12 -14.26
CA PRO A 76 -9.79 0.29 -13.38
C PRO A 76 -9.34 -1.17 -13.42
N LEU A 77 -9.43 -1.87 -12.30
CA LEU A 77 -9.22 -3.30 -12.16
C LEU A 77 -10.59 -3.97 -11.98
N ALA A 78 -11.32 -4.13 -13.08
CA ALA A 78 -12.69 -4.65 -13.06
C ALA A 78 -12.73 -6.17 -12.81
N SER A 79 -11.69 -6.88 -13.26
CA SER A 79 -11.52 -8.30 -13.04
C SER A 79 -10.08 -8.66 -12.69
N MET A 80 -9.93 -9.71 -11.86
CA MET A 80 -8.63 -10.30 -11.53
C MET A 80 -8.67 -11.77 -11.93
N ARG A 81 -7.72 -12.21 -12.76
CA ARG A 81 -7.62 -13.58 -13.26
C ARG A 81 -6.34 -14.21 -12.74
N ILE A 82 -6.46 -15.43 -12.22
CA ILE A 82 -5.32 -16.28 -11.82
C ILE A 82 -5.24 -17.42 -12.79
N VAL A 83 -4.05 -17.65 -13.35
CA VAL A 83 -3.74 -18.72 -14.32
C VAL A 83 -2.55 -19.52 -13.81
N ASP A 84 -2.66 -20.83 -13.80
CA ASP A 84 -1.51 -21.71 -13.51
C ASP A 84 -0.69 -21.89 -14.79
N ALA A 85 0.45 -21.22 -14.86
CA ALA A 85 1.40 -21.28 -15.98
C ALA A 85 2.61 -22.19 -15.67
N THR A 86 2.50 -23.06 -14.65
CA THR A 86 3.56 -24.02 -14.33
C THR A 86 3.64 -25.15 -15.36
N GLN A 87 4.80 -25.77 -15.49
CA GLN A 87 5.01 -27.00 -16.29
C GLN A 87 4.69 -28.28 -15.50
N ARG A 88 3.99 -28.16 -14.36
CA ARG A 88 3.67 -29.26 -13.47
C ARG A 88 2.60 -30.17 -14.05
N LEU A 89 2.63 -31.45 -13.64
CA LEU A 89 1.65 -32.48 -14.08
C LEU A 89 0.22 -32.10 -13.64
N ILE A 90 0.07 -31.58 -12.41
CA ILE A 90 -1.21 -31.13 -11.87
C ILE A 90 -1.23 -29.60 -11.92
N ARG A 91 -2.10 -29.06 -12.77
CA ARG A 91 -2.32 -27.61 -12.88
C ARG A 91 -3.63 -27.20 -12.20
N SER A 92 -3.61 -26.06 -11.56
CA SER A 92 -4.82 -25.48 -11.00
C SER A 92 -5.70 -24.87 -12.10
N PRO A 93 -7.03 -24.88 -11.95
CA PRO A 93 -7.91 -24.23 -12.92
C PRO A 93 -7.69 -22.71 -12.91
N ALA A 94 -7.95 -22.07 -14.05
CA ALA A 94 -8.01 -20.61 -14.10
C ALA A 94 -9.24 -20.12 -13.33
N VAL A 95 -9.04 -19.09 -12.49
CA VAL A 95 -10.11 -18.48 -11.70
C VAL A 95 -10.17 -16.99 -12.04
N THR A 96 -11.37 -16.50 -12.33
CA THR A 96 -11.61 -15.07 -12.55
C THR A 96 -12.54 -14.54 -11.47
N PHE A 97 -12.08 -13.51 -10.79
CA PHE A 97 -12.83 -12.72 -9.83
C PHE A 97 -13.34 -11.47 -10.55
N ARG A 98 -14.62 -11.14 -10.44
CA ARG A 98 -15.22 -9.94 -11.02
C ARG A 98 -15.73 -9.02 -9.93
N ALA A 99 -15.39 -7.75 -9.99
CA ALA A 99 -15.82 -6.77 -8.98
C ALA A 99 -17.35 -6.68 -8.88
N GLY A 100 -18.06 -6.85 -9.98
CA GLY A 100 -19.54 -6.90 -9.99
C GLY A 100 -20.16 -8.01 -9.16
N GLU A 101 -19.43 -9.09 -8.83
CA GLU A 101 -19.92 -10.16 -7.94
C GLU A 101 -20.04 -9.71 -6.47
N ILE A 102 -19.48 -8.55 -6.14
CA ILE A 102 -19.52 -7.95 -4.79
C ILE A 102 -20.08 -6.52 -4.83
N ASP A 103 -20.84 -6.18 -5.88
CA ASP A 103 -21.48 -4.88 -6.08
C ASP A 103 -20.48 -3.70 -6.19
N GLU A 104 -19.25 -3.95 -6.67
CA GLU A 104 -18.24 -2.93 -6.95
C GLU A 104 -18.04 -2.77 -8.46
N ILE A 105 -17.74 -1.55 -8.92
CA ILE A 105 -17.43 -1.26 -10.33
C ILE A 105 -16.05 -1.82 -10.70
N ALA A 106 -15.11 -1.75 -9.75
CA ALA A 106 -13.76 -2.26 -9.86
C ALA A 106 -13.27 -2.70 -8.47
N PHE A 107 -12.27 -3.57 -8.39
CA PHE A 107 -11.57 -3.86 -7.14
C PHE A 107 -10.73 -2.68 -6.66
N GLY A 108 -10.32 -1.83 -7.58
CA GLY A 108 -9.45 -0.68 -7.40
C GLY A 108 -8.97 -0.15 -8.73
N TYR A 109 -7.91 0.65 -8.69
CA TYR A 109 -7.34 1.30 -9.87
C TYR A 109 -5.82 1.17 -9.85
N ASN A 110 -5.22 0.90 -10.99
CA ASN A 110 -3.77 0.98 -11.17
C ASN A 110 -3.39 2.39 -11.63
N ILE A 111 -2.45 2.99 -10.93
CA ILE A 111 -2.08 4.41 -11.06
C ILE A 111 -0.58 4.51 -11.28
N PRO A 112 -0.09 5.27 -12.29
CA PRO A 112 1.33 5.61 -12.37
C PRO A 112 1.80 6.36 -11.12
N ASN A 113 2.91 5.91 -10.51
CA ASN A 113 3.42 6.53 -9.28
C ASN A 113 3.78 8.01 -9.49
N ALA A 114 4.31 8.36 -10.66
CA ALA A 114 4.59 9.75 -11.01
C ALA A 114 3.34 10.64 -10.88
N THR A 115 2.21 10.19 -11.46
CA THR A 115 0.92 10.90 -11.35
C THR A 115 0.43 10.99 -9.90
N LEU A 116 0.45 9.87 -9.18
CA LEU A 116 0.01 9.84 -7.78
C LEU A 116 0.85 10.79 -6.92
N ASN A 117 2.17 10.72 -7.03
CA ASN A 117 3.09 11.56 -6.27
C ASN A 117 2.92 13.04 -6.62
N GLN A 118 2.80 13.35 -7.89
CA GLN A 118 2.60 14.73 -8.36
C GLN A 118 1.30 15.32 -7.79
N LYS A 119 0.18 14.61 -7.91
CA LYS A 119 -1.12 15.12 -7.45
C LYS A 119 -1.22 15.25 -5.94
N LEU A 120 -0.60 14.33 -5.20
CA LEU A 120 -0.48 14.46 -3.74
C LEU A 120 0.41 15.65 -3.35
N ALA A 121 1.53 15.87 -4.05
CA ALA A 121 2.41 17.00 -3.78
C ALA A 121 1.71 18.34 -4.07
N GLU A 122 1.03 18.47 -5.22
CA GLU A 122 0.23 19.65 -5.57
C GLU A 122 -0.84 19.95 -4.50
N ALA A 123 -1.53 18.92 -3.99
CA ALA A 123 -2.52 19.06 -2.93
C ALA A 123 -1.90 19.51 -1.59
N VAL A 124 -0.71 19.02 -1.25
CA VAL A 124 0.03 19.43 -0.05
C VAL A 124 0.50 20.89 -0.17
N GLU A 125 1.06 21.28 -1.31
CA GLU A 125 1.56 22.65 -1.55
C GLU A 125 0.42 23.68 -1.50
N ASN A 126 -0.76 23.33 -1.99
CA ASN A 126 -1.94 24.19 -1.99
C ASN A 126 -2.68 24.22 -0.64
N ASN A 127 -2.23 23.47 0.37
CA ASN A 127 -2.89 23.41 1.68
C ASN A 127 -2.15 24.26 2.73
N PRO A 128 -2.67 25.44 3.11
CA PRO A 128 -1.99 26.35 4.03
C PRO A 128 -1.87 25.81 5.47
N ALA A 129 -2.61 24.76 5.83
CA ALA A 129 -2.49 24.11 7.14
C ALA A 129 -1.31 23.11 7.22
N ILE A 130 -0.62 22.86 6.10
CA ILE A 130 0.53 21.97 6.03
C ILE A 130 1.82 22.79 5.81
N LYS A 131 2.69 22.83 6.81
CA LYS A 131 4.03 23.42 6.65
C LYS A 131 4.94 22.43 5.95
N ARG A 132 5.29 22.69 4.69
CA ARG A 132 6.26 21.88 3.95
C ARG A 132 7.68 22.24 4.36
N VAL A 133 8.51 21.24 4.69
CA VAL A 133 9.93 21.38 5.01
C VAL A 133 10.69 20.32 4.20
N THR A 134 11.47 20.78 3.21
CA THR A 134 12.19 19.89 2.29
C THR A 134 13.47 19.31 2.87
N GLN A 135 13.97 19.89 3.97
CA GLN A 135 15.14 19.39 4.68
C GLN A 135 14.85 18.04 5.34
N PRO A 136 15.76 17.07 5.23
CA PRO A 136 15.64 15.82 5.97
C PRO A 136 15.91 16.04 7.46
N ALA A 137 15.20 15.30 8.29
CA ALA A 137 15.50 15.18 9.71
C ALA A 137 16.72 14.26 9.91
N ILE A 138 17.65 14.66 10.76
CA ILE A 138 18.87 13.91 11.09
C ILE A 138 18.87 13.35 12.51
N GLU A 139 18.10 13.97 13.43
CA GLU A 139 18.00 13.52 14.82
C GLU A 139 16.58 13.71 15.36
N TYR A 140 16.15 12.80 16.22
CA TYR A 140 14.89 12.86 16.97
C TYR A 140 15.17 12.62 18.45
N ARG A 141 14.83 13.59 19.29
CA ARG A 141 14.99 13.49 20.74
C ARG A 141 13.64 13.62 21.45
N ASN A 142 13.24 12.54 22.12
CA ASN A 142 12.03 12.57 22.94
C ASN A 142 12.31 13.23 24.29
N ASN A 143 11.55 14.28 24.62
CA ASN A 143 11.68 15.05 25.85
C ASN A 143 10.52 14.78 26.85
N GLY A 144 9.72 13.76 26.60
CA GLY A 144 8.57 13.37 27.43
C GLY A 144 7.25 13.95 26.90
N ASP A 145 7.07 15.24 26.91
CA ASP A 145 5.87 15.95 26.43
C ASP A 145 5.91 16.33 24.96
N HIS A 146 7.09 16.38 24.35
CA HIS A 146 7.31 16.68 22.93
C HIS A 146 8.54 15.95 22.37
N VAL A 147 8.69 15.96 21.07
CA VAL A 147 9.90 15.52 20.35
C VAL A 147 10.58 16.71 19.71
N THR A 148 11.87 16.85 19.93
CA THR A 148 12.72 17.79 19.19
C THR A 148 13.30 17.05 17.98
N ILE A 149 13.13 17.63 16.80
CA ILE A 149 13.65 17.15 15.53
C ILE A 149 14.72 18.13 15.05
N THR A 150 15.92 17.63 14.81
CA THR A 150 17.02 18.40 14.21
C THR A 150 17.05 18.15 12.71
N LEU A 151 17.07 19.22 11.90
CA LEU A 151 17.14 19.15 10.45
C LEU A 151 18.60 19.20 9.97
N ALA A 152 18.84 18.83 8.71
CA ALA A 152 20.17 18.77 8.13
C ALA A 152 20.90 20.12 8.07
N ASP A 153 20.16 21.24 8.04
CA ASP A 153 20.71 22.62 8.11
C ASP A 153 21.00 23.11 9.54
N GLY A 154 20.74 22.26 10.54
CA GLY A 154 20.91 22.58 11.96
C GLY A 154 19.68 23.23 12.62
N ASP A 155 18.65 23.52 11.86
CA ASP A 155 17.39 24.01 12.41
C ASP A 155 16.68 22.94 13.23
N THR A 156 15.83 23.38 14.18
CA THR A 156 15.07 22.46 15.04
C THR A 156 13.57 22.73 14.95
N LEU A 157 12.80 21.65 15.05
CA LEU A 157 11.35 21.66 15.17
C LEU A 157 10.94 20.94 16.46
N HIS A 158 9.91 21.47 17.12
CA HIS A 158 9.29 20.83 18.28
C HIS A 158 7.90 20.35 17.91
N THR A 159 7.57 19.10 18.24
CA THR A 159 6.29 18.50 17.88
C THR A 159 5.75 17.59 18.99
N ARG A 160 4.43 17.54 19.15
CA ARG A 160 3.80 16.63 20.12
C ARG A 160 3.78 15.20 19.65
N LEU A 161 3.68 14.97 18.33
CA LEU A 161 3.66 13.65 17.71
C LEU A 161 4.51 13.64 16.46
N VAL A 162 5.34 12.61 16.31
CA VAL A 162 6.02 12.26 15.05
C VAL A 162 5.26 11.13 14.37
N VAL A 163 4.88 11.32 13.10
CA VAL A 163 4.37 10.28 12.23
C VAL A 163 5.51 9.87 11.29
N ALA A 164 6.11 8.72 11.55
CA ALA A 164 7.22 8.19 10.76
C ALA A 164 6.70 7.54 9.46
N ALA A 165 6.94 8.21 8.34
CA ALA A 165 6.64 7.79 6.97
C ALA A 165 7.92 7.78 6.10
N ASP A 166 9.10 7.73 6.73
CA ASP A 166 10.44 7.90 6.18
C ASP A 166 11.03 6.59 5.62
N GLY A 167 10.15 5.63 5.31
CA GLY A 167 10.47 4.44 4.55
C GLY A 167 11.13 3.32 5.37
N ARG A 168 11.58 2.28 4.65
CA ARG A 168 12.09 1.03 5.25
C ARG A 168 13.27 1.20 6.20
N ASN A 169 14.07 2.25 6.03
CA ASN A 169 15.22 2.58 6.87
C ASN A 169 14.93 3.78 7.79
N SER A 170 13.70 3.86 8.29
CA SER A 170 13.20 4.95 9.11
C SER A 170 14.10 5.31 10.29
N ALA A 171 14.65 6.53 10.26
CA ALA A 171 15.42 7.10 11.36
C ALA A 171 14.52 7.47 12.56
N ALA A 172 13.29 7.93 12.28
CA ALA A 172 12.32 8.21 13.33
C ALA A 172 11.94 6.95 14.12
N ARG A 173 11.78 5.78 13.44
CA ARG A 173 11.54 4.49 14.08
C ARG A 173 12.71 4.09 14.99
N GLU A 174 13.94 4.23 14.51
CA GLU A 174 15.15 3.89 15.27
C GLU A 174 15.29 4.77 16.52
N ALA A 175 15.09 6.08 16.38
CA ALA A 175 15.11 7.03 17.49
C ALA A 175 14.03 6.75 18.55
N ALA A 176 12.86 6.26 18.14
CA ALA A 176 11.82 5.79 19.05
C ALA A 176 12.17 4.46 19.77
N GLY A 177 13.29 3.83 19.45
CA GLY A 177 13.75 2.57 20.00
C GLY A 177 12.94 1.36 19.53
N ILE A 178 12.27 1.45 18.42
CA ILE A 178 11.41 0.39 17.89
C ILE A 178 12.25 -0.57 17.04
N ARG A 179 12.45 -1.79 17.55
CA ARG A 179 13.16 -2.87 16.86
C ARG A 179 12.31 -3.48 15.75
N THR A 180 12.96 -4.04 14.70
CA THR A 180 12.31 -4.69 13.56
C THR A 180 12.79 -6.13 13.40
N ARG A 181 11.90 -7.01 12.91
CA ARG A 181 12.27 -8.28 12.29
C ARG A 181 12.34 -8.05 10.78
N ARG A 182 13.47 -8.42 10.17
CA ARG A 182 13.70 -8.32 8.73
C ARG A 182 14.05 -9.70 8.19
N TRP A 183 13.64 -9.98 6.97
CA TRP A 183 13.99 -11.18 6.24
C TRP A 183 14.04 -10.89 4.74
N SER A 184 14.77 -11.71 4.00
CA SER A 184 14.83 -11.67 2.55
C SER A 184 14.19 -12.90 1.95
N TYR A 185 13.73 -12.77 0.70
CA TYR A 185 13.28 -13.90 -0.11
C TYR A 185 14.32 -14.19 -1.19
N PRO A 186 14.44 -15.44 -1.66
CA PRO A 186 15.33 -15.80 -2.76
C PRO A 186 14.73 -15.39 -4.12
N GLN A 187 14.14 -14.22 -4.20
CA GLN A 187 13.38 -13.73 -5.34
C GLN A 187 13.62 -12.24 -5.55
N THR A 188 13.49 -11.83 -6.81
CA THR A 188 13.56 -10.44 -7.27
C THR A 188 12.34 -10.13 -8.12
N ALA A 189 11.68 -9.01 -7.89
CA ALA A 189 10.64 -8.49 -8.76
C ALA A 189 11.29 -7.67 -9.88
N VAL A 190 11.05 -8.06 -11.13
CA VAL A 190 11.33 -7.27 -12.33
C VAL A 190 10.07 -6.51 -12.69
N VAL A 191 10.14 -5.17 -12.71
CA VAL A 191 9.01 -4.28 -12.94
C VAL A 191 9.25 -3.48 -14.20
N LEU A 192 8.27 -3.44 -15.09
CA LEU A 192 8.33 -2.71 -16.36
C LEU A 192 6.92 -2.32 -16.82
N SER A 193 6.81 -1.56 -17.94
CA SER A 193 5.54 -1.32 -18.62
C SER A 193 5.70 -1.54 -20.12
N PHE A 194 4.60 -1.92 -20.78
CA PHE A 194 4.58 -2.24 -22.18
C PHE A 194 3.25 -1.84 -22.84
N ALA A 195 3.31 -1.49 -24.13
CA ALA A 195 2.15 -1.34 -25.00
C ALA A 195 1.82 -2.67 -25.69
N HIS A 196 0.57 -2.85 -26.11
CA HIS A 196 0.08 -4.08 -26.75
C HIS A 196 -1.07 -3.79 -27.76
N GLU A 197 -1.37 -4.76 -28.62
CA GLU A 197 -2.33 -4.56 -29.72
C GLU A 197 -3.80 -4.82 -29.33
N VAL A 198 -4.04 -5.79 -28.47
CA VAL A 198 -5.39 -6.22 -28.06
C VAL A 198 -5.77 -5.55 -26.74
N GLU A 199 -7.01 -5.10 -26.61
CA GLU A 199 -7.52 -4.49 -25.36
C GLU A 199 -7.44 -5.46 -24.17
N HIS A 200 -6.97 -5.00 -23.02
CA HIS A 200 -6.89 -5.78 -21.77
C HIS A 200 -8.25 -5.89 -21.04
N GLU A 201 -9.29 -5.21 -21.50
CA GLU A 201 -10.65 -5.26 -20.91
C GLU A 201 -10.70 -4.99 -19.40
N ASN A 202 -9.74 -4.22 -18.87
CA ASN A 202 -9.59 -3.95 -17.44
C ASN A 202 -9.38 -5.21 -16.58
N ILE A 203 -8.83 -6.27 -17.18
CA ILE A 203 -8.51 -7.52 -16.50
C ILE A 203 -7.04 -7.54 -16.09
N SER A 204 -6.76 -7.61 -14.80
CA SER A 204 -5.43 -7.95 -14.31
C SER A 204 -5.27 -9.47 -14.32
N THR A 205 -4.19 -9.97 -14.94
CA THR A 205 -3.93 -11.41 -15.03
C THR A 205 -2.63 -11.77 -14.33
N GLU A 206 -2.72 -12.65 -13.36
CA GLU A 206 -1.57 -13.20 -12.62
C GLU A 206 -1.32 -14.64 -13.07
N PHE A 207 -0.18 -14.88 -13.68
CA PHE A 207 0.30 -16.21 -14.07
C PHE A 207 1.20 -16.73 -12.94
N HIS A 208 0.81 -17.83 -12.32
CA HIS A 208 1.62 -18.53 -11.34
C HIS A 208 2.66 -19.39 -12.04
N THR A 209 3.93 -19.07 -11.85
CA THR A 209 5.07 -19.85 -12.36
C THR A 209 5.82 -20.56 -11.22
N GLU A 210 6.79 -21.42 -11.55
CA GLU A 210 7.63 -22.11 -10.57
C GLU A 210 8.51 -21.17 -9.74
N GLU A 211 8.88 -20.01 -10.29
CA GLU A 211 9.77 -19.03 -9.64
C GLU A 211 8.99 -17.95 -8.87
N GLY A 212 7.73 -17.72 -9.24
CA GLY A 212 6.88 -16.71 -8.64
C GLY A 212 5.79 -16.21 -9.60
N PRO A 213 5.00 -15.21 -9.20
CA PRO A 213 3.98 -14.65 -10.05
C PRO A 213 4.56 -13.78 -11.17
N PHE A 214 3.91 -13.86 -12.35
CA PHE A 214 4.02 -12.94 -13.46
C PHE A 214 2.68 -12.23 -13.57
N THR A 215 2.62 -10.96 -13.17
CA THR A 215 1.34 -10.23 -13.04
C THR A 215 1.28 -9.07 -14.03
N GLN A 216 0.43 -9.22 -15.04
CA GLN A 216 0.05 -8.14 -15.94
C GLN A 216 -1.06 -7.33 -15.29
N VAL A 217 -0.89 -5.99 -15.24
CA VAL A 217 -1.85 -5.06 -14.62
C VAL A 217 -2.21 -3.95 -15.61
N PRO A 218 -3.50 -3.72 -15.90
CA PRO A 218 -3.97 -2.68 -16.81
C PRO A 218 -3.40 -1.29 -16.51
N LEU A 219 -3.08 -0.55 -17.57
CA LEU A 219 -2.86 0.89 -17.60
C LEU A 219 -3.83 1.53 -18.60
N LYS A 220 -3.91 2.85 -18.61
CA LYS A 220 -4.79 3.58 -19.54
C LYS A 220 -4.42 3.28 -21.00
N GLY A 221 -5.42 3.01 -21.83
CA GLY A 221 -5.27 2.60 -23.22
C GLY A 221 -4.77 1.17 -23.35
N LYS A 222 -4.16 0.84 -24.48
CA LYS A 222 -3.55 -0.48 -24.75
C LYS A 222 -2.15 -0.57 -24.14
N ARG A 223 -2.06 -0.43 -22.85
CA ARG A 223 -0.82 -0.48 -22.05
C ARG A 223 -1.04 -1.28 -20.79
N SER A 224 0.02 -1.91 -20.33
CA SER A 224 0.03 -2.66 -19.08
C SER A 224 1.34 -2.47 -18.33
N SER A 225 1.30 -2.50 -17.00
CA SER A 225 2.48 -2.72 -16.18
C SER A 225 2.65 -4.20 -15.89
N LEU A 226 3.88 -4.61 -15.67
CA LEU A 226 4.25 -5.98 -15.34
C LEU A 226 5.04 -6.01 -14.03
N VAL A 227 4.66 -6.94 -13.16
CA VAL A 227 5.46 -7.38 -12.03
C VAL A 227 5.83 -8.84 -12.25
N TRP A 228 7.08 -9.12 -12.55
CA TRP A 228 7.58 -10.46 -12.81
C TRP A 228 8.51 -10.91 -11.69
N VAL A 229 8.06 -11.82 -10.86
CA VAL A 229 8.86 -12.34 -9.75
C VAL A 229 9.62 -13.58 -10.19
N VAL A 230 10.95 -13.49 -10.10
CA VAL A 230 11.90 -14.53 -10.56
C VAL A 230 13.04 -14.69 -9.56
N ASN A 231 13.91 -15.69 -9.76
CA ASN A 231 15.15 -15.77 -9.01
C ASN A 231 16.15 -14.65 -9.43
N PRO A 232 17.14 -14.29 -8.60
CA PRO A 232 18.04 -13.17 -8.88
C PRO A 232 18.80 -13.30 -10.20
N SER A 233 19.32 -14.48 -10.54
CA SER A 233 20.09 -14.71 -11.78
C SER A 233 19.22 -14.52 -13.03
N ARG A 234 17.95 -14.93 -12.97
CA ARG A 234 17.01 -14.70 -14.06
C ARG A 234 16.64 -13.22 -14.19
N ALA A 235 16.53 -12.51 -13.06
CA ALA A 235 16.32 -11.06 -13.08
C ALA A 235 17.47 -10.34 -13.81
N GLU A 236 18.73 -10.67 -13.51
CA GLU A 236 19.90 -10.13 -14.19
C GLU A 236 19.87 -10.41 -15.70
N MET A 237 19.51 -11.64 -16.09
CA MET A 237 19.37 -12.01 -17.49
C MET A 237 18.27 -11.19 -18.18
N LEU A 238 17.09 -11.01 -17.56
CA LEU A 238 16.00 -10.22 -18.14
C LEU A 238 16.36 -8.74 -18.31
N LEU A 239 17.12 -8.17 -17.38
CA LEU A 239 17.64 -6.79 -17.46
C LEU A 239 18.62 -6.59 -18.60
N ALA A 240 19.37 -7.63 -18.97
CA ALA A 240 20.38 -7.59 -20.03
C ALA A 240 19.80 -7.77 -21.44
N LEU A 241 18.55 -8.20 -21.58
CA LEU A 241 17.92 -8.39 -22.89
C LEU A 241 17.69 -7.06 -23.60
N ASP A 242 17.74 -7.09 -24.93
CA ASP A 242 17.19 -6.02 -25.76
C ASP A 242 15.65 -6.02 -25.71
N ASP A 243 15.07 -4.89 -26.11
CA ASP A 243 13.63 -4.67 -25.99
C ASP A 243 12.80 -5.65 -26.84
N ALA A 244 13.28 -6.06 -28.01
CA ALA A 244 12.57 -6.98 -28.91
C ALA A 244 12.54 -8.40 -28.30
N THR A 245 13.68 -8.88 -27.80
CA THR A 245 13.80 -10.19 -27.16
C THR A 245 12.99 -10.25 -25.86
N LEU A 246 12.99 -9.17 -25.07
CA LEU A 246 12.19 -9.07 -23.85
C LEU A 246 10.70 -9.06 -24.16
N ALA A 247 10.27 -8.27 -25.18
CA ALA A 247 8.88 -8.22 -25.64
C ALA A 247 8.38 -9.61 -26.05
N GLN A 248 9.17 -10.33 -26.85
CA GLN A 248 8.80 -11.69 -27.28
C GLN A 248 8.62 -12.65 -26.08
N ARG A 249 9.50 -12.58 -25.08
CA ARG A 249 9.34 -13.41 -23.86
C ARG A 249 8.08 -13.08 -23.07
N ILE A 250 7.71 -11.81 -23.03
CA ILE A 250 6.46 -11.36 -22.39
C ILE A 250 5.24 -11.87 -23.15
N GLU A 251 5.26 -11.78 -24.50
CA GLU A 251 4.22 -12.34 -25.36
C GLU A 251 4.04 -13.84 -25.14
N ASP A 252 5.15 -14.61 -25.17
CA ASP A 252 5.14 -16.06 -24.97
C ASP A 252 4.56 -16.44 -23.59
N MET A 253 4.96 -15.72 -22.52
CA MET A 253 4.47 -15.94 -21.18
C MET A 253 2.96 -15.69 -21.05
N MET A 254 2.47 -14.68 -21.75
CA MET A 254 1.04 -14.35 -21.83
C MET A 254 0.27 -15.17 -22.87
N GLN A 255 0.93 -16.08 -23.60
CA GLN A 255 0.34 -16.86 -24.70
C GLN A 255 -0.32 -15.94 -25.76
N SER A 256 0.31 -14.82 -26.04
CA SER A 256 -0.11 -13.78 -26.99
C SER A 256 -1.52 -13.23 -26.77
N MET A 257 -2.07 -13.33 -25.55
CA MET A 257 -3.44 -12.90 -25.25
C MET A 257 -3.67 -11.39 -25.48
N LEU A 258 -2.61 -10.58 -25.46
CA LEU A 258 -2.65 -9.13 -25.74
C LEU A 258 -2.08 -8.76 -27.13
N GLY A 259 -1.77 -9.75 -27.97
CA GLY A 259 -1.12 -9.54 -29.26
C GLY A 259 0.35 -9.16 -29.10
N LYS A 260 0.90 -8.43 -30.06
CA LYS A 260 2.29 -7.97 -30.00
C LYS A 260 2.50 -6.98 -28.87
N VAL A 261 3.66 -7.13 -28.25
CA VAL A 261 4.13 -6.29 -27.13
C VAL A 261 5.27 -5.39 -27.57
N THR A 262 5.26 -4.16 -27.09
CA THR A 262 6.37 -3.20 -27.25
C THR A 262 6.76 -2.66 -25.90
N ILE A 263 8.02 -2.73 -25.54
CA ILE A 263 8.53 -2.22 -24.24
C ILE A 263 8.39 -0.69 -24.22
N ASP A 264 7.70 -0.18 -23.23
CA ASP A 264 7.43 1.24 -23.03
C ASP A 264 8.34 1.83 -21.94
N ILE A 265 8.47 1.09 -20.82
CA ILE A 265 9.38 1.41 -19.72
C ILE A 265 10.27 0.22 -19.49
N ARG A 266 11.58 0.42 -19.60
CA ARG A 266 12.58 -0.62 -19.40
C ARG A 266 12.54 -1.22 -18.00
N PRO A 267 12.90 -2.52 -17.87
CA PRO A 267 12.80 -3.22 -16.60
C PRO A 267 13.71 -2.65 -15.52
N GLN A 268 13.22 -2.68 -14.30
CA GLN A 268 13.96 -2.43 -13.07
C GLN A 268 13.81 -3.63 -12.14
N ALA A 269 14.85 -3.97 -11.39
CA ALA A 269 14.86 -5.12 -10.49
C ALA A 269 14.87 -4.70 -9.01
N TRP A 270 14.04 -5.36 -8.22
CA TRP A 270 13.88 -5.10 -6.79
C TRP A 270 13.95 -6.40 -6.00
N PRO A 271 15.05 -6.66 -5.24
CA PRO A 271 15.12 -7.81 -4.35
C PRO A 271 13.99 -7.82 -3.33
N LEU A 272 13.31 -8.95 -3.18
CA LEU A 272 12.18 -9.07 -2.28
C LEU A 272 12.64 -9.23 -0.83
N SER A 273 12.01 -8.46 0.05
CA SER A 273 12.25 -8.51 1.49
C SER A 273 10.97 -8.28 2.26
N GLY A 274 10.98 -8.67 3.52
CA GLY A 274 9.92 -8.36 4.48
C GLY A 274 10.49 -7.66 5.71
N MET A 275 9.67 -6.81 6.33
CA MET A 275 9.99 -6.17 7.59
C MET A 275 8.71 -5.91 8.38
N VAL A 276 8.75 -6.23 9.68
CA VAL A 276 7.70 -5.89 10.64
C VAL A 276 8.34 -5.40 11.92
N PRO A 277 7.89 -4.27 12.50
CA PRO A 277 8.37 -3.78 13.79
C PRO A 277 7.76 -4.60 14.95
N VAL A 278 8.44 -4.59 16.08
CA VAL A 278 7.95 -5.21 17.33
C VAL A 278 6.79 -4.40 17.92
N SER A 279 6.75 -3.10 17.66
CA SER A 279 5.68 -2.17 18.05
C SER A 279 5.46 -1.16 16.92
N PHE A 280 4.22 -0.79 16.66
CA PHE A 280 3.86 0.18 15.62
C PHE A 280 3.87 1.62 16.11
N ALA A 281 4.04 1.83 17.39
CA ALA A 281 4.18 3.14 18.01
C ALA A 281 4.96 3.06 19.32
N SER A 282 5.72 4.11 19.64
CA SER A 282 6.47 4.27 20.90
C SER A 282 6.91 5.73 21.06
N LYS A 283 7.01 6.21 22.30
CA LYS A 283 7.66 7.50 22.63
C LYS A 283 7.25 8.66 21.71
N ARG A 284 5.95 8.95 21.61
CA ARG A 284 5.42 10.01 20.75
C ARG A 284 5.73 9.84 19.26
N THR A 285 5.99 8.60 18.83
CA THR A 285 6.25 8.27 17.43
C THR A 285 5.30 7.15 16.98
N ILE A 286 4.62 7.36 15.86
CA ILE A 286 3.72 6.39 15.21
C ILE A 286 4.29 6.06 13.83
N LEU A 287 4.31 4.79 13.45
CA LEU A 287 4.84 4.31 12.18
C LEU A 287 3.73 4.10 11.16
N ILE A 288 3.93 4.57 9.92
CA ILE A 288 3.04 4.34 8.79
C ILE A 288 3.82 3.93 7.53
N GLY A 289 3.15 3.25 6.60
CA GLY A 289 3.74 2.85 5.32
C GLY A 289 4.98 1.96 5.50
N GLU A 290 6.02 2.16 4.68
CA GLU A 290 7.23 1.31 4.73
C GLU A 290 8.06 1.48 6.03
N ALA A 291 7.82 2.49 6.84
CA ALA A 291 8.38 2.56 8.18
C ALA A 291 7.74 1.53 9.14
N ALA A 292 6.46 1.18 8.89
CA ALA A 292 5.68 0.22 9.66
C ALA A 292 5.70 -1.20 9.09
N HIS A 293 5.82 -1.37 7.78
CA HIS A 293 5.73 -2.69 7.14
C HIS A 293 6.34 -2.69 5.74
N VAL A 294 7.07 -3.76 5.42
CA VAL A 294 7.58 -4.03 4.08
C VAL A 294 7.16 -5.43 3.67
N PHE A 295 6.57 -5.57 2.50
CA PHE A 295 6.10 -6.83 1.93
C PHE A 295 6.54 -7.00 0.49
N PRO A 296 6.67 -8.25 0.00
CA PRO A 296 6.72 -8.50 -1.43
C PRO A 296 5.50 -7.88 -2.15
N PRO A 297 5.61 -7.47 -3.41
CA PRO A 297 4.52 -6.83 -4.17
C PRO A 297 3.42 -7.82 -4.60
N ILE A 298 3.07 -8.77 -3.74
CA ILE A 298 2.03 -9.77 -3.95
C ILE A 298 0.72 -9.20 -3.44
N GLY A 299 -0.29 -9.10 -4.32
CA GLY A 299 -1.63 -8.61 -3.97
C GLY A 299 -1.70 -7.12 -3.64
N ALA A 300 -0.78 -6.30 -4.17
CA ALA A 300 -0.81 -4.83 -4.07
C ALA A 300 -0.95 -4.27 -2.63
N GLN A 301 -0.29 -4.88 -1.63
CA GLN A 301 -0.53 -4.55 -0.21
C GLN A 301 0.09 -3.22 0.25
N GLY A 302 1.26 -2.80 -0.29
CA GLY A 302 2.09 -1.74 0.27
C GLY A 302 1.33 -0.46 0.63
N LEU A 303 0.94 0.34 -0.36
CA LEU A 303 0.30 1.63 -0.12
C LEU A 303 -1.16 1.49 0.39
N ASN A 304 -1.84 0.38 0.07
CA ASN A 304 -3.17 0.08 0.62
C ASN A 304 -3.16 -0.13 2.14
N LEU A 305 -2.08 -0.66 2.71
CA LEU A 305 -1.89 -0.70 4.15
C LEU A 305 -1.53 0.67 4.71
N GLY A 306 -0.78 1.48 3.96
CA GLY A 306 -0.46 2.85 4.33
C GLY A 306 -1.70 3.73 4.51
N THR A 307 -2.72 3.62 3.66
CA THR A 307 -3.99 4.35 3.86
C THR A 307 -4.70 3.91 5.13
N ARG A 308 -4.72 2.62 5.45
CA ARG A 308 -5.29 2.10 6.70
C ARG A 308 -4.49 2.52 7.94
N ASP A 309 -3.18 2.70 7.80
CA ASP A 309 -2.37 3.26 8.87
C ASP A 309 -2.87 4.67 9.20
N VAL A 310 -3.10 5.50 8.18
CA VAL A 310 -3.60 6.87 8.35
C VAL A 310 -5.02 6.88 8.94
N GLU A 311 -5.93 6.04 8.46
CA GLU A 311 -7.27 5.91 9.05
C GLU A 311 -7.22 5.53 10.54
N THR A 312 -6.32 4.60 10.89
CA THR A 312 -6.15 4.16 12.29
C THR A 312 -5.49 5.24 13.13
N LEU A 313 -4.55 6.00 12.57
CA LEU A 313 -3.91 7.15 13.20
C LEU A 313 -4.96 8.21 13.58
N ILE A 314 -5.84 8.59 12.65
CA ILE A 314 -6.91 9.56 12.92
C ILE A 314 -7.82 9.07 14.07
N LYS A 315 -8.21 7.79 14.06
CA LYS A 315 -9.03 7.20 15.14
C LYS A 315 -8.28 7.16 16.48
N ALA A 316 -6.98 6.90 16.45
CA ALA A 316 -6.17 6.87 17.65
C ALA A 316 -6.05 8.27 18.28
N ILE A 317 -5.76 9.30 17.47
CA ILE A 317 -5.67 10.70 17.94
C ILE A 317 -7.02 11.16 18.52
N ALA A 318 -8.13 10.76 17.94
CA ALA A 318 -9.46 11.06 18.48
C ALA A 318 -9.71 10.51 19.89
N SER A 319 -8.90 9.56 20.37
CA SER A 319 -9.00 9.05 21.76
C SER A 319 -8.44 10.01 22.80
N ASP A 320 -7.58 10.96 22.39
CA ASP A 320 -7.05 12.04 23.22
C ASP A 320 -6.68 13.25 22.33
N PRO A 321 -7.67 14.08 21.94
CA PRO A 321 -7.44 15.20 21.05
C PRO A 321 -6.56 16.30 21.63
N SER A 322 -6.41 16.36 22.96
CA SER A 322 -5.62 17.37 23.66
C SER A 322 -4.12 17.11 23.55
N ASP A 323 -3.71 15.84 23.44
CA ASP A 323 -2.32 15.44 23.24
C ASP A 323 -2.21 14.28 22.22
N PRO A 324 -1.99 14.58 20.93
CA PRO A 324 -1.90 13.57 19.88
C PRO A 324 -0.72 12.60 20.05
N GLY A 325 0.25 12.93 20.91
CA GLY A 325 1.39 12.06 21.24
C GLY A 325 1.26 11.32 22.56
N SER A 326 0.12 11.41 23.26
CA SER A 326 -0.07 10.80 24.56
C SER A 326 0.06 9.27 24.52
N ASP A 327 0.40 8.68 25.66
CA ASP A 327 0.47 7.23 25.83
C ASP A 327 -0.83 6.51 25.46
N ARG A 328 -1.97 7.18 25.61
CA ARG A 328 -3.28 6.66 25.23
C ARG A 328 -3.38 6.52 23.71
N VAL A 329 -3.00 7.53 22.97
CA VAL A 329 -2.97 7.52 21.50
C VAL A 329 -1.99 6.46 20.99
N ILE A 330 -0.77 6.43 21.53
CA ILE A 330 0.27 5.47 21.15
C ILE A 330 -0.22 4.03 21.33
N ARG A 331 -0.80 3.70 22.49
CA ARG A 331 -1.35 2.35 22.75
C ARG A 331 -2.56 2.02 21.89
N THR A 332 -3.43 2.99 21.64
CA THR A 332 -4.63 2.79 20.80
C THR A 332 -4.23 2.48 19.37
N TYR A 333 -3.25 3.21 18.82
CA TYR A 333 -2.72 2.94 17.48
C TYR A 333 -2.05 1.57 17.38
N ASP A 334 -1.12 1.26 18.27
CA ASP A 334 -0.40 -0.03 18.25
C ASP A 334 -1.35 -1.23 18.31
N ARG A 335 -2.35 -1.18 19.21
CA ARG A 335 -3.36 -2.23 19.34
C ARG A 335 -4.26 -2.34 18.09
N GLY A 336 -4.59 -1.22 17.46
CA GLY A 336 -5.43 -1.19 16.28
C GLY A 336 -4.74 -1.74 15.03
N ARG A 337 -3.42 -1.48 14.87
CA ARG A 337 -2.69 -1.90 13.67
C ARG A 337 -2.11 -3.30 13.73
N ARG A 338 -1.71 -3.74 14.91
CA ARG A 338 -1.01 -5.00 15.12
C ARG A 338 -1.72 -6.22 14.52
N PRO A 339 -3.03 -6.49 14.77
CA PRO A 339 -3.70 -7.66 14.22
C PRO A 339 -3.75 -7.67 12.69
N ASP A 340 -4.08 -6.53 12.08
CA ASP A 340 -4.20 -6.41 10.61
C ASP A 340 -2.85 -6.66 9.92
N ILE A 341 -1.78 -6.00 10.38
CA ILE A 341 -0.46 -6.15 9.77
C ILE A 341 0.10 -7.55 9.98
N LEU A 342 -0.03 -8.14 11.18
CA LEU A 342 0.48 -9.48 11.44
C LEU A 342 -0.29 -10.55 10.64
N ALA A 343 -1.61 -10.44 10.54
CA ALA A 343 -2.43 -11.34 9.74
C ALA A 343 -2.03 -11.28 8.26
N ARG A 344 -1.84 -10.08 7.71
CA ARG A 344 -1.42 -9.90 6.31
C ARG A 344 0.00 -10.38 6.06
N THR A 345 0.93 -10.08 6.99
CA THR A 345 2.30 -10.59 6.90
C THR A 345 2.31 -12.11 6.83
N GLY A 346 1.58 -12.77 7.73
CA GLY A 346 1.47 -14.23 7.75
C GLY A 346 0.81 -14.77 6.47
N SER A 347 -0.24 -14.12 5.98
CA SER A 347 -0.94 -14.54 4.76
C SER A 347 -0.06 -14.41 3.52
N VAL A 348 0.64 -13.29 3.35
CA VAL A 348 1.55 -13.05 2.21
C VAL A 348 2.73 -14.02 2.25
N ASP A 349 3.33 -14.25 3.42
CA ASP A 349 4.44 -15.21 3.57
C ASP A 349 3.98 -16.65 3.28
N ALA A 350 2.83 -17.06 3.81
CA ALA A 350 2.26 -18.37 3.55
C ALA A 350 1.91 -18.57 2.06
N LEU A 351 1.32 -17.56 1.41
CA LEU A 351 1.01 -17.58 -0.02
C LEU A 351 2.28 -17.70 -0.84
N ASN A 352 3.28 -16.87 -0.59
CA ASN A 352 4.55 -16.90 -1.32
C ASN A 352 5.24 -18.26 -1.18
N ARG A 353 5.34 -18.80 0.03
CA ARG A 353 5.91 -20.15 0.27
C ARG A 353 5.12 -21.25 -0.41
N SER A 354 3.80 -21.14 -0.44
CA SER A 354 2.94 -22.12 -1.11
C SER A 354 3.13 -22.12 -2.63
N LEU A 355 3.34 -20.95 -3.23
CA LEU A 355 3.64 -20.81 -4.67
C LEU A 355 4.98 -21.45 -5.04
N LEU A 356 6.00 -21.27 -4.19
CA LEU A 356 7.35 -21.81 -4.39
C LEU A 356 7.44 -23.30 -4.06
N SER A 357 6.46 -23.88 -3.32
CA SER A 357 6.55 -25.25 -2.85
C SER A 357 6.44 -26.26 -4.01
N PRO A 358 7.45 -27.15 -4.19
CA PRO A 358 7.38 -28.25 -5.14
C PRO A 358 6.58 -29.44 -4.60
N MET A 359 6.15 -29.41 -3.33
CA MET A 359 5.50 -30.56 -2.66
C MET A 359 4.11 -30.83 -3.23
N LEU A 360 3.86 -32.08 -3.61
CA LEU A 360 2.58 -32.54 -4.18
C LEU A 360 1.35 -32.21 -3.30
N PRO A 361 1.37 -32.40 -1.96
CA PRO A 361 0.25 -32.01 -1.10
C PRO A 361 -0.08 -30.51 -1.16
N ALA A 362 0.93 -29.64 -1.26
CA ALA A 362 0.71 -28.20 -1.38
C ALA A 362 0.08 -27.81 -2.74
N GLN A 363 0.48 -28.51 -3.80
CA GLN A 363 -0.11 -28.33 -5.15
C GLN A 363 -1.57 -28.77 -5.18
N ILE A 364 -1.88 -29.93 -4.60
CA ILE A 364 -3.26 -30.44 -4.51
C ILE A 364 -4.13 -29.50 -3.68
N ALA A 365 -3.65 -29.07 -2.50
CA ALA A 365 -4.39 -28.15 -1.63
C ALA A 365 -4.70 -26.81 -2.33
N ARG A 366 -3.73 -26.25 -3.08
CA ARG A 366 -3.92 -25.06 -3.90
C ARG A 366 -4.93 -25.30 -5.03
N GLY A 367 -4.81 -26.40 -5.76
CA GLY A 367 -5.73 -26.77 -6.83
C GLY A 367 -7.17 -26.93 -6.34
N VAL A 368 -7.37 -27.64 -5.24
CA VAL A 368 -8.68 -27.79 -4.59
C VAL A 368 -9.22 -26.45 -4.11
N GLY A 369 -8.40 -25.61 -3.47
CA GLY A 369 -8.80 -24.29 -3.02
C GLY A 369 -9.26 -23.39 -4.17
N LEU A 370 -8.51 -23.35 -5.27
CA LEU A 370 -8.88 -22.59 -6.47
C LEU A 370 -10.12 -23.15 -7.14
N GLU A 371 -10.31 -24.49 -7.20
CA GLU A 371 -11.52 -25.09 -7.72
C GLU A 371 -12.75 -24.75 -6.88
N MET A 372 -12.63 -24.74 -5.55
CA MET A 372 -13.71 -24.30 -4.66
C MET A 372 -14.08 -22.83 -4.91
N LEU A 373 -13.08 -21.96 -5.09
CA LEU A 373 -13.31 -20.53 -5.42
C LEU A 373 -13.94 -20.37 -6.82
N ARG A 374 -13.56 -21.20 -7.78
CA ARG A 374 -14.15 -21.23 -9.12
C ARG A 374 -15.61 -21.64 -9.09
N SER A 375 -15.93 -22.70 -8.37
CA SER A 375 -17.22 -23.37 -8.41
C SER A 375 -18.25 -22.82 -7.43
N PHE A 376 -17.82 -22.18 -6.32
CA PHE A 376 -18.73 -21.72 -5.26
C PHE A 376 -18.69 -20.18 -5.09
N ALA A 377 -19.62 -19.50 -5.77
CA ALA A 377 -19.70 -18.05 -5.82
C ALA A 377 -19.79 -17.37 -4.42
N PRO A 378 -20.54 -17.86 -3.42
CA PRO A 378 -20.57 -17.24 -2.10
C PRO A 378 -19.21 -17.22 -1.40
N LEU A 379 -18.43 -18.31 -1.51
CA LEU A 379 -17.08 -18.40 -0.95
C LEU A 379 -16.15 -17.43 -1.67
N ARG A 380 -16.25 -17.35 -3.00
CA ARG A 380 -15.49 -16.40 -3.80
C ARG A 380 -15.80 -14.96 -3.41
N ALA A 381 -17.09 -14.60 -3.26
CA ALA A 381 -17.51 -13.27 -2.83
C ALA A 381 -17.02 -12.94 -1.40
N PHE A 382 -17.03 -13.92 -0.49
CA PHE A 382 -16.47 -13.76 0.85
C PHE A 382 -14.98 -13.37 0.80
N PHE A 383 -14.17 -14.16 0.06
CA PHE A 383 -12.72 -13.89 -0.05
C PHE A 383 -12.41 -12.58 -0.77
N MET A 384 -13.19 -12.18 -1.78
CA MET A 384 -13.05 -10.90 -2.44
C MET A 384 -13.28 -9.73 -1.47
N ARG A 385 -14.33 -9.78 -0.67
CA ARG A 385 -14.62 -8.75 0.34
C ARG A 385 -13.54 -8.71 1.43
N GLU A 386 -13.14 -9.87 1.95
CA GLU A 386 -12.09 -9.99 2.96
C GLU A 386 -10.74 -9.47 2.44
N GLY A 387 -10.43 -9.71 1.17
CA GLY A 387 -9.24 -9.18 0.51
C GLY A 387 -9.24 -7.66 0.41
N LEU A 388 -10.38 -7.05 0.12
CA LEU A 388 -10.56 -5.59 0.08
C LEU A 388 -10.49 -4.98 1.48
N ARG A 389 -11.28 -5.51 2.43
CA ARG A 389 -11.35 -4.99 3.80
C ARG A 389 -11.55 -6.13 4.80
N PRO A 390 -10.61 -6.38 5.73
CA PRO A 390 -10.76 -7.41 6.75
C PRO A 390 -12.04 -7.24 7.57
N GLY A 391 -12.73 -8.35 7.81
CA GLY A 391 -13.98 -8.39 8.55
C GLY A 391 -15.22 -8.07 7.70
N SER A 392 -15.08 -7.58 6.47
CA SER A 392 -16.23 -7.24 5.62
C SER A 392 -16.96 -8.47 5.07
N GLY A 393 -16.27 -9.61 4.90
CA GLY A 393 -16.88 -10.88 4.54
C GLY A 393 -17.83 -11.40 5.62
N PHE A 394 -17.42 -11.32 6.88
CA PHE A 394 -18.23 -11.77 8.03
C PHE A 394 -19.46 -10.90 8.30
N SER A 395 -19.37 -9.59 8.07
CA SER A 395 -20.45 -8.65 8.35
C SER A 395 -21.72 -8.92 7.53
N GLN A 396 -21.62 -9.62 6.40
CA GLN A 396 -22.78 -10.01 5.58
C GLN A 396 -23.33 -11.41 5.89
N LEU A 397 -22.57 -12.23 6.63
CA LEU A 397 -23.07 -13.52 7.15
C LEU A 397 -23.93 -13.33 8.40
N LEU A 398 -23.83 -12.19 9.06
CA LEU A 398 -24.71 -11.83 10.17
C LEU A 398 -26.03 -11.29 9.60
N PRO A 399 -27.20 -11.78 10.07
CA PRO A 399 -28.48 -11.24 9.65
C PRO A 399 -28.51 -9.73 9.97
N LYS A 400 -28.86 -8.92 8.99
CA LYS A 400 -29.08 -7.48 9.20
C LYS A 400 -30.17 -7.33 10.25
N LEU A 401 -29.81 -6.99 11.49
CA LEU A 401 -30.79 -6.60 12.49
C LEU A 401 -31.63 -5.46 11.90
N PRO A 402 -32.99 -5.52 11.95
CA PRO A 402 -33.79 -4.46 11.43
C PRO A 402 -33.41 -3.16 12.16
N LYS A 403 -33.19 -2.08 11.41
CA LYS A 403 -33.02 -0.75 12.00
C LYS A 403 -34.24 -0.47 12.85
N LEU A 404 -34.05 -0.30 14.17
CA LEU A 404 -35.10 0.20 15.05
C LEU A 404 -35.58 1.54 14.48
N PRO A 405 -36.87 1.74 14.31
CA PRO A 405 -37.42 3.03 13.86
C PRO A 405 -36.97 4.12 14.83
N ASP A 406 -36.50 5.22 14.29
CA ASP A 406 -36.17 6.42 15.06
C ASP A 406 -37.40 6.76 15.93
N ARG A 407 -37.23 6.71 17.25
CA ARG A 407 -38.23 7.19 18.16
C ARG A 407 -38.39 8.69 17.86
N MET A 408 -39.52 9.02 17.22
CA MET A 408 -39.97 10.40 17.10
C MET A 408 -40.00 11.00 18.51
N ASN A 409 -39.12 11.94 18.78
CA ASN A 409 -39.24 12.85 19.91
C ASN A 409 -40.45 13.77 19.67
N SER A 410 -41.66 13.27 20.00
CA SER A 410 -42.80 14.11 20.23
C SER A 410 -42.85 14.42 21.72
N ALA A 411 -42.21 15.49 22.10
CA ALA A 411 -42.52 16.17 23.37
C ALA A 411 -43.07 17.54 23.04
N THR A 412 -44.36 17.57 22.95
CA THR A 412 -45.21 18.75 22.97
C THR A 412 -45.29 19.28 24.38
N ARG A 413 -45.27 20.59 24.47
CA ARG A 413 -45.68 21.55 25.52
C ARG A 413 -44.58 22.05 26.44
#